data_036dae8f16465fa28657be83fe939769
#
_entry.id   036dae8f16465fa28657be83fe939769
#
_cell.length_a   1.000
_cell.length_b   1.000
_cell.length_c   1.000
_cell.angle_alpha   90.00
_cell.angle_beta   90.00
_cell.angle_gamma   90.00
#
_symmetry.space_group_name_H-M   'P 1'
#
loop_
_entity.id
_entity.type
_entity.pdbx_description
1 polymer ?
#
loop_
_entity_poly.entity_id
_entity_poly.type
_entity_poly.pdbx_seq_one_letter_code
_entity_poly.pdbx_strand_id
1 'polypeptide(L)'
;MHRTGPDNEHLAAMRVEYREKDNSGDLDVDWLEDGWEVLLRNWIGDAERAGIPEPNAMVLATVEDGRPVSRSVLCKNLDENGVTFFTDDGSDKAAQLAATPYASATFPWYQLGRQVHIRGRVTKTDAAIPAEYWAHRPRASQLGFWASQQSTPIASRAALLEQLVEVTARFADAEQVPVPPTWAGYVIAPEVVEFWQGREGRLHNRIRVSGGRIERLQP
;
A
#
# COMPACT_ATOMS: atom_id res chain seq x y z
N MET A 1 17.27 -18.66 20.91
CA MET A 1 18.51 -18.23 20.23
C MET A 1 18.34 -16.78 19.84
N HIS A 2 18.87 -15.83 20.64
CA HIS A 2 18.87 -14.42 20.28
C HIS A 2 19.88 -14.22 19.15
N ARG A 3 19.39 -13.98 17.93
CA ARG A 3 20.26 -13.49 16.85
C ARG A 3 20.60 -12.03 17.19
N THR A 4 21.86 -11.74 17.45
CA THR A 4 22.33 -10.36 17.51
C THR A 4 22.26 -9.78 16.10
N GLY A 5 21.49 -8.71 15.92
CA GLY A 5 21.44 -7.97 14.66
C GLY A 5 22.75 -7.23 14.38
N PRO A 6 22.84 -6.53 13.21
CA PRO A 6 24.02 -5.73 12.87
C PRO A 6 24.18 -4.56 13.86
N ASP A 7 25.44 -4.22 14.15
CA ASP A 7 25.78 -3.02 14.91
C ASP A 7 25.60 -1.72 14.07
N ASN A 8 25.80 -0.56 14.70
CA ASN A 8 25.61 0.73 14.03
C ASN A 8 26.62 0.99 12.90
N GLU A 9 27.84 0.48 13.00
CA GLU A 9 28.87 0.62 11.95
C GLU A 9 28.45 -0.19 10.72
N HIS A 10 27.99 -1.42 10.93
CA HIS A 10 27.48 -2.27 9.87
C HIS A 10 26.21 -1.67 9.23
N LEU A 11 25.26 -1.11 10.03
CA LEU A 11 24.10 -0.42 9.50
C LEU A 11 24.48 0.77 8.62
N ALA A 12 25.49 1.57 9.04
CA ALA A 12 25.97 2.70 8.25
C ALA A 12 26.63 2.29 6.92
N ALA A 13 27.21 1.08 6.88
CA ALA A 13 27.83 0.51 5.68
C ALA A 13 26.81 -0.11 4.70
N MET A 14 25.58 -0.36 5.12
CA MET A 14 24.50 -0.92 4.26
C MET A 14 24.00 0.09 3.25
N ARG A 15 24.85 0.48 2.33
CA ARG A 15 24.53 1.42 1.25
C ARG A 15 24.67 0.73 -0.10
N VAL A 16 23.66 0.92 -0.97
CA VAL A 16 23.66 0.45 -2.36
C VAL A 16 23.86 1.66 -3.29
N GLU A 17 24.79 1.54 -4.22
CA GLU A 17 24.91 2.48 -5.34
C GLU A 17 23.98 2.04 -6.48
N TYR A 18 23.07 2.92 -6.85
CA TYR A 18 22.13 2.67 -7.95
C TYR A 18 22.84 2.91 -9.30
N ARG A 19 23.12 1.84 -10.02
CA ARG A 19 23.78 1.90 -11.33
C ARG A 19 22.74 1.98 -12.43
N GLU A 20 23.06 2.69 -13.51
CA GLU A 20 22.19 2.90 -14.66
C GLU A 20 21.67 1.59 -15.28
N LYS A 21 22.49 0.56 -15.33
CA LYS A 21 22.12 -0.77 -15.85
C LYS A 21 21.02 -1.49 -15.05
N ASP A 22 20.82 -1.10 -13.81
CA ASP A 22 19.82 -1.70 -12.91
C ASP A 22 18.44 -1.01 -13.05
N ASN A 23 18.38 0.10 -13.83
CA ASN A 23 17.19 0.91 -14.06
C ASN A 23 17.15 1.33 -15.54
N SER A 24 16.25 0.79 -16.33
CA SER A 24 16.12 1.11 -17.75
C SER A 24 15.72 2.57 -17.99
N GLY A 25 16.64 3.36 -18.59
CA GLY A 25 16.43 4.75 -18.92
C GLY A 25 16.40 5.71 -17.71
N ASP A 26 16.48 6.99 -17.99
CA ASP A 26 16.34 8.07 -17.02
C ASP A 26 14.90 8.56 -16.96
N LEU A 27 14.31 8.52 -15.77
CA LEU A 27 12.97 9.06 -15.55
C LEU A 27 12.94 10.55 -15.94
N ASP A 28 12.08 10.89 -16.88
CA ASP A 28 11.84 12.27 -17.31
C ASP A 28 10.34 12.58 -17.39
N VAL A 29 10.03 13.83 -17.68
CA VAL A 29 8.66 14.35 -17.74
C VAL A 29 7.83 13.72 -18.86
N ASP A 30 8.46 13.31 -19.96
CA ASP A 30 7.81 12.59 -21.08
C ASP A 30 7.23 11.23 -20.67
N TRP A 31 7.76 10.59 -19.63
CA TRP A 31 7.21 9.34 -19.08
C TRP A 31 5.79 9.50 -18.52
N LEU A 32 5.35 10.73 -18.31
CA LEU A 32 4.04 11.09 -17.76
C LEU A 32 3.04 11.60 -18.80
N GLU A 33 3.37 11.53 -20.11
CA GLU A 33 2.49 11.98 -21.18
C GLU A 33 1.13 11.27 -21.17
N ASP A 34 1.11 9.97 -20.85
CA ASP A 34 -0.10 9.15 -20.75
C ASP A 34 -0.79 9.21 -19.35
N GLY A 35 -0.24 9.98 -18.42
CA GLY A 35 -0.74 10.12 -17.05
C GLY A 35 0.10 9.40 -15.99
N TRP A 36 -0.05 9.89 -14.75
CA TRP A 36 0.68 9.33 -13.59
C TRP A 36 0.25 7.88 -13.27
N GLU A 37 -1.04 7.57 -13.46
CA GLU A 37 -1.60 6.24 -13.19
C GLU A 37 -1.07 5.19 -14.17
N VAL A 38 -0.82 5.56 -15.41
CA VAL A 38 -0.22 4.68 -16.41
C VAL A 38 1.22 4.37 -16.05
N LEU A 39 2.02 5.38 -15.68
CA LEU A 39 3.40 5.17 -15.25
C LEU A 39 3.48 4.33 -13.98
N LEU A 40 2.61 4.58 -12.99
CA LEU A 40 2.56 3.77 -11.78
C LEU A 40 2.20 2.31 -12.08
N ARG A 41 1.23 2.07 -12.95
CA ARG A 41 0.84 0.72 -13.40
C ARG A 41 2.00 0.00 -14.08
N ASN A 42 2.73 0.70 -14.94
CA ASN A 42 3.92 0.16 -15.59
C ASN A 42 5.00 -0.23 -14.57
N TRP A 43 5.25 0.62 -13.56
CA TRP A 43 6.23 0.33 -12.51
C TRP A 43 5.82 -0.81 -11.59
N ILE A 44 4.51 -0.99 -11.30
CA ILE A 44 3.99 -2.17 -10.61
C ILE A 44 4.27 -3.43 -11.45
N GLY A 45 4.02 -3.38 -12.76
CA GLY A 45 4.31 -4.48 -13.68
C GLY A 45 5.82 -4.79 -13.79
N ASP A 46 6.69 -3.78 -13.76
CA ASP A 46 8.14 -3.97 -13.68
C ASP A 46 8.55 -4.68 -12.39
N ALA A 47 7.96 -4.28 -11.27
CA ALA A 47 8.20 -4.89 -9.96
C ALA A 47 7.74 -6.36 -9.92
N GLU A 48 6.60 -6.67 -10.54
CA GLU A 48 6.10 -8.04 -10.70
C GLU A 48 7.06 -8.89 -11.55
N ARG A 49 7.49 -8.37 -12.72
CA ARG A 49 8.46 -9.05 -13.59
C ARG A 49 9.82 -9.26 -12.93
N ALA A 50 10.22 -8.36 -12.05
CA ALA A 50 11.43 -8.49 -11.24
C ALA A 50 11.27 -9.49 -10.07
N GLY A 51 10.10 -10.11 -9.90
CA GLY A 51 9.84 -11.09 -8.85
C GLY A 51 9.72 -10.48 -7.44
N ILE A 52 9.38 -9.19 -7.33
CA ILE A 52 9.16 -8.56 -6.03
C ILE A 52 7.84 -9.10 -5.45
N PRO A 53 7.87 -9.69 -4.24
CA PRO A 53 6.65 -10.13 -3.57
C PRO A 53 5.69 -8.96 -3.32
N GLU A 54 4.40 -9.16 -3.59
CA GLU A 54 3.37 -8.13 -3.41
C GLU A 54 3.75 -6.76 -4.03
N PRO A 55 4.00 -6.68 -5.36
CA PRO A 55 4.48 -5.47 -6.01
C PRO A 55 3.50 -4.28 -5.86
N ASN A 56 2.24 -4.57 -5.54
CA ASN A 56 1.18 -3.61 -5.23
C ASN A 56 1.09 -3.24 -3.75
N ALA A 57 2.03 -3.69 -2.90
CA ALA A 57 2.09 -3.26 -1.51
C ALA A 57 2.52 -1.80 -1.42
N MET A 58 1.85 -1.06 -0.54
CA MET A 58 2.17 0.34 -0.26
C MET A 58 2.17 0.61 1.25
N VAL A 59 3.05 1.49 1.70
CA VAL A 59 3.04 2.01 3.07
C VAL A 59 2.05 3.16 3.13
N LEU A 60 0.91 2.92 3.78
CA LEU A 60 -0.12 3.93 4.03
C LEU A 60 0.20 4.67 5.32
N ALA A 61 0.32 5.99 5.27
CA ALA A 61 0.42 6.86 6.43
C ALA A 61 -0.87 7.67 6.62
N THR A 62 -1.33 7.72 7.86
CA THR A 62 -2.51 8.44 8.34
C THR A 62 -2.12 9.28 9.57
N VAL A 63 -3.07 10.00 10.15
CA VAL A 63 -2.83 10.87 11.30
C VAL A 63 -3.67 10.38 12.48
N GLU A 64 -3.05 10.20 13.65
CA GLU A 64 -3.66 9.91 14.93
C GLU A 64 -3.26 11.00 15.93
N ASP A 65 -4.21 11.75 16.45
CA ASP A 65 -3.97 12.85 17.40
C ASP A 65 -2.87 13.83 16.96
N GLY A 66 -2.88 14.20 15.66
CA GLY A 66 -1.88 15.09 15.07
C GLY A 66 -0.52 14.44 14.79
N ARG A 67 -0.37 13.13 15.02
CA ARG A 67 0.88 12.38 14.82
C ARG A 67 0.76 11.44 13.62
N PRO A 68 1.79 11.33 12.77
CA PRO A 68 1.79 10.38 11.65
C PRO A 68 1.94 8.95 12.18
N VAL A 69 1.14 8.05 11.65
CA VAL A 69 1.23 6.61 11.88
C VAL A 69 1.19 5.88 10.52
N SER A 70 1.87 4.75 10.39
CA SER A 70 1.94 4.03 9.13
C SER A 70 1.82 2.52 9.26
N ARG A 71 1.38 1.86 8.18
CA ARG A 71 1.28 0.41 8.03
C ARG A 71 1.29 0.04 6.56
N SER A 72 1.61 -1.22 6.25
CA SER A 72 1.47 -1.73 4.89
C SER A 72 0.02 -2.09 4.60
N VAL A 73 -0.44 -1.74 3.39
CA VAL A 73 -1.71 -2.16 2.79
C VAL A 73 -1.46 -2.50 1.31
N LEU A 74 -2.43 -3.16 0.66
CA LEU A 74 -2.31 -3.51 -0.75
C LEU A 74 -3.19 -2.57 -1.60
N CYS A 75 -2.60 -1.95 -2.61
CA CYS A 75 -3.36 -1.32 -3.69
C CYS A 75 -4.14 -2.39 -4.44
N LYS A 76 -5.46 -2.22 -4.58
CA LYS A 76 -6.36 -3.19 -5.22
C LYS A 76 -7.06 -2.65 -6.45
N ASN A 77 -7.12 -1.34 -6.59
CA ASN A 77 -7.47 -0.67 -7.83
C ASN A 77 -6.61 0.59 -8.01
N LEU A 78 -6.35 0.91 -9.26
CA LEU A 78 -5.60 2.09 -9.68
C LEU A 78 -6.26 2.62 -10.94
N ASP A 79 -6.77 3.84 -10.89
CA ASP A 79 -7.37 4.55 -12.01
C ASP A 79 -7.12 6.06 -11.90
N GLU A 80 -7.70 6.86 -12.79
CA GLU A 80 -7.58 8.32 -12.79
C GLU A 80 -8.11 8.98 -11.51
N ASN A 81 -9.01 8.31 -10.77
CA ASN A 81 -9.55 8.80 -9.50
C ASN A 81 -8.61 8.55 -8.34
N GLY A 82 -7.68 7.61 -8.46
CA GLY A 82 -6.66 7.35 -7.43
C GLY A 82 -6.34 5.90 -7.16
N VAL A 83 -5.84 5.69 -5.95
CA VAL A 83 -5.37 4.38 -5.45
C VAL A 83 -6.37 3.86 -4.43
N THR A 84 -6.93 2.68 -4.69
CA THR A 84 -7.93 2.05 -3.81
C THR A 84 -7.32 0.93 -2.98
N PHE A 85 -7.67 0.86 -1.71
CA PHE A 85 -7.38 -0.27 -0.82
C PHE A 85 -8.63 -0.68 -0.05
N PHE A 86 -8.65 -1.92 0.43
CA PHE A 86 -9.76 -2.46 1.22
C PHE A 86 -9.29 -2.79 2.64
N THR A 87 -10.15 -2.53 3.62
CA THR A 87 -9.84 -2.76 5.02
C THR A 87 -11.10 -2.98 5.86
N ASP A 88 -10.92 -3.26 7.15
CA ASP A 88 -11.97 -3.25 8.16
C ASP A 88 -12.29 -1.79 8.56
N ASP A 89 -13.54 -1.40 8.43
CA ASP A 89 -14.05 -0.08 8.82
C ASP A 89 -14.00 0.16 10.34
N GLY A 90 -13.91 -0.91 11.13
CA GLY A 90 -13.67 -0.84 12.57
C GLY A 90 -12.20 -0.71 12.99
N SER A 91 -11.25 -0.65 12.03
CA SER A 91 -9.82 -0.59 12.34
C SER A 91 -9.34 0.83 12.69
N ASP A 92 -8.20 0.94 13.39
CA ASP A 92 -7.57 2.22 13.73
C ASP A 92 -7.40 3.14 12.53
N LYS A 93 -6.94 2.59 11.37
CA LYS A 93 -6.77 3.41 10.16
C LYS A 93 -8.08 4.00 9.64
N ALA A 94 -9.18 3.26 9.77
CA ALA A 94 -10.50 3.75 9.37
C ALA A 94 -10.96 4.88 10.31
N ALA A 95 -10.76 4.74 11.61
CA ALA A 95 -11.04 5.81 12.59
C ALA A 95 -10.16 7.05 12.35
N GLN A 96 -8.87 6.86 12.06
CA GLN A 96 -7.93 7.94 11.72
C GLN A 96 -8.36 8.68 10.44
N LEU A 97 -8.79 7.95 9.41
CA LEU A 97 -9.29 8.54 8.16
C LEU A 97 -10.64 9.23 8.33
N ALA A 98 -11.50 8.76 9.24
CA ALA A 98 -12.72 9.44 9.58
C ALA A 98 -12.47 10.80 10.28
N ALA A 99 -11.45 10.85 11.15
CA ALA A 99 -11.05 12.07 11.84
C ALA A 99 -10.26 13.04 10.95
N THR A 100 -9.35 12.50 10.12
CA THR A 100 -8.50 13.26 9.21
C THR A 100 -8.52 12.57 7.84
N PRO A 101 -9.43 12.97 6.92
CA PRO A 101 -9.61 12.31 5.63
C PRO A 101 -8.50 12.68 4.62
N TYR A 102 -7.26 12.44 5.00
CA TYR A 102 -6.06 12.70 4.21
C TYR A 102 -4.98 11.66 4.52
N ALA A 103 -4.34 11.13 3.50
CA ALA A 103 -3.31 10.13 3.65
C ALA A 103 -2.17 10.32 2.66
N SER A 104 -1.05 9.67 2.95
CA SER A 104 -0.04 9.40 1.95
C SER A 104 0.20 7.89 1.80
N ALA A 105 0.54 7.46 0.60
CA ALA A 105 0.91 6.10 0.27
C ALA A 105 2.25 6.10 -0.45
N THR A 106 3.13 5.15 -0.10
CA THR A 106 4.43 5.00 -0.74
C THR A 106 4.59 3.57 -1.23
N PHE A 107 4.91 3.39 -2.50
CA PHE A 107 5.32 2.12 -3.10
C PHE A 107 6.85 2.05 -3.10
N PRO A 108 7.49 1.24 -2.23
CA PRO A 108 8.93 1.23 -2.06
C PRO A 108 9.57 0.00 -2.74
N TRP A 109 9.94 0.11 -4.01
CA TRP A 109 10.64 -0.95 -4.74
C TRP A 109 12.15 -0.75 -4.68
N TYR A 110 12.73 -0.98 -3.50
CA TYR A 110 14.17 -0.77 -3.25
C TYR A 110 15.07 -1.58 -4.19
N GLN A 111 14.67 -2.81 -4.55
CA GLN A 111 15.42 -3.67 -5.47
C GLN A 111 15.53 -3.06 -6.87
N LEU A 112 14.56 -2.26 -7.29
CA LEU A 112 14.57 -1.54 -8.56
C LEU A 112 15.11 -0.11 -8.44
N GLY A 113 15.48 0.33 -7.24
CA GLY A 113 15.82 1.73 -7.01
C GLY A 113 14.70 2.68 -7.40
N ARG A 114 13.44 2.30 -7.16
CA ARG A 114 12.26 3.10 -7.51
C ARG A 114 11.34 3.27 -6.31
N GLN A 115 10.70 4.44 -6.25
CA GLN A 115 9.65 4.74 -5.28
C GLN A 115 8.59 5.61 -5.94
N VAL A 116 7.32 5.37 -5.60
CA VAL A 116 6.24 6.32 -5.90
C VAL A 116 5.59 6.75 -4.60
N HIS A 117 5.48 8.06 -4.40
CA HIS A 117 4.81 8.65 -3.26
C HIS A 117 3.57 9.40 -3.71
N ILE A 118 2.43 9.07 -3.10
CA ILE A 118 1.12 9.66 -3.40
C ILE A 118 0.59 10.27 -2.11
N ARG A 119 -0.01 11.45 -2.20
CA ARG A 119 -0.77 12.01 -1.08
C ARG A 119 -1.99 12.75 -1.58
N GLY A 120 -3.06 12.68 -0.80
CA GLY A 120 -4.29 13.34 -1.16
C GLY A 120 -5.42 13.02 -0.19
N ARG A 121 -6.59 13.54 -0.52
CA ARG A 121 -7.81 13.31 0.23
C ARG A 121 -8.27 11.86 0.08
N VAL A 122 -8.80 11.32 1.16
CA VAL A 122 -9.34 9.95 1.19
C VAL A 122 -10.85 9.99 1.34
N THR A 123 -11.53 9.18 0.53
CA THR A 123 -12.98 8.96 0.65
C THR A 123 -13.28 7.46 0.67
N LYS A 124 -14.40 7.08 1.26
CA LYS A 124 -14.93 5.71 1.11
C LYS A 124 -15.43 5.51 -0.31
N THR A 125 -15.24 4.32 -0.85
CA THR A 125 -15.84 3.90 -2.11
C THR A 125 -17.32 3.56 -1.92
N ASP A 126 -18.07 3.45 -3.02
CA ASP A 126 -19.38 2.81 -2.99
C ASP A 126 -19.26 1.38 -2.44
N ALA A 127 -20.26 0.92 -1.67
CA ALA A 127 -20.25 -0.39 -1.03
C ALA A 127 -20.24 -1.57 -2.03
N ALA A 128 -20.67 -1.37 -3.25
CA ALA A 128 -20.63 -2.39 -4.30
C ALA A 128 -19.18 -2.78 -4.66
N ILE A 129 -18.24 -1.82 -4.66
CA ILE A 129 -16.84 -2.04 -5.05
C ILE A 129 -16.14 -3.03 -4.10
N PRO A 130 -16.11 -2.81 -2.77
CA PRO A 130 -15.52 -3.79 -1.87
C PRO A 130 -16.28 -5.12 -1.84
N ALA A 131 -17.60 -5.13 -2.09
CA ALA A 131 -18.40 -6.37 -2.15
C ALA A 131 -18.01 -7.21 -3.38
N GLU A 132 -17.82 -6.62 -4.54
CA GLU A 132 -17.34 -7.30 -5.73
C GLU A 132 -15.95 -7.92 -5.49
N TYR A 133 -15.02 -7.14 -4.95
CA TYR A 133 -13.69 -7.65 -4.62
C TYR A 133 -13.74 -8.78 -3.58
N TRP A 134 -14.67 -8.72 -2.61
CA TRP A 134 -14.85 -9.76 -1.59
C TRP A 134 -15.10 -11.13 -2.20
N ALA A 135 -15.93 -11.21 -3.25
CA ALA A 135 -16.27 -12.47 -3.92
C ALA A 135 -15.03 -13.17 -4.53
N HIS A 136 -14.01 -12.41 -4.91
CA HIS A 136 -12.76 -12.92 -5.49
C HIS A 136 -11.65 -13.21 -4.47
N ARG A 137 -11.89 -12.90 -3.17
CA ARG A 137 -10.88 -13.18 -2.14
C ARG A 137 -10.79 -14.69 -1.86
N PRO A 138 -9.56 -15.20 -1.60
CA PRO A 138 -9.42 -16.58 -1.12
C PRO A 138 -10.27 -16.82 0.13
N ARG A 139 -10.97 -17.94 0.19
CA ARG A 139 -11.86 -18.31 1.32
C ARG A 139 -11.16 -18.21 2.67
N ALA A 140 -9.89 -18.63 2.76
CA ALA A 140 -9.11 -18.51 3.99
C ALA A 140 -8.97 -17.04 4.46
N SER A 141 -8.81 -16.10 3.52
CA SER A 141 -8.72 -14.66 3.82
C SER A 141 -10.08 -14.09 4.22
N GLN A 142 -11.18 -14.59 3.66
CA GLN A 142 -12.54 -14.21 4.05
C GLN A 142 -12.85 -14.69 5.48
N LEU A 143 -12.54 -15.94 5.79
CA LEU A 143 -12.74 -16.51 7.14
C LEU A 143 -11.84 -15.79 8.18
N GLY A 144 -10.59 -15.52 7.84
CA GLY A 144 -9.67 -14.77 8.71
C GLY A 144 -10.15 -13.35 9.01
N PHE A 145 -10.81 -12.69 8.05
CA PHE A 145 -11.43 -11.38 8.29
C PHE A 145 -12.60 -11.48 9.30
N TRP A 146 -13.49 -12.47 9.13
CA TRP A 146 -14.59 -12.68 10.07
C TRP A 146 -14.13 -13.10 11.46
N ALA A 147 -12.98 -13.76 11.57
CA ALA A 147 -12.43 -14.24 12.84
C ALA A 147 -11.73 -13.15 13.64
N SER A 148 -11.44 -11.98 13.07
CA SER A 148 -10.68 -10.93 13.74
C SER A 148 -11.44 -9.61 13.78
N GLN A 149 -11.29 -8.88 14.89
CA GLN A 149 -11.64 -7.46 14.98
C GLN A 149 -10.36 -6.68 14.81
N GLN A 150 -10.11 -6.17 13.61
CA GLN A 150 -8.83 -5.55 13.28
C GLN A 150 -8.49 -4.40 14.23
N SER A 151 -7.24 -4.34 14.69
CA SER A 151 -6.67 -3.36 15.63
C SER A 151 -7.13 -3.49 17.09
N THR A 152 -8.04 -4.39 17.44
CA THR A 152 -8.42 -4.59 18.83
C THR A 152 -7.44 -5.50 19.58
N PRO A 153 -7.17 -5.26 20.86
CA PRO A 153 -6.36 -6.15 21.68
C PRO A 153 -6.96 -7.55 21.75
N ILE A 154 -6.12 -8.57 21.74
CA ILE A 154 -6.51 -9.99 21.92
C ILE A 154 -5.54 -10.66 22.89
N ALA A 155 -6.04 -11.60 23.68
CA ALA A 155 -5.28 -12.22 24.75
C ALA A 155 -4.06 -13.03 24.28
N SER A 156 -4.19 -13.72 23.12
CA SER A 156 -3.11 -14.54 22.57
C SER A 156 -3.35 -14.89 21.11
N ARG A 157 -2.32 -15.42 20.44
CA ARG A 157 -2.46 -16.05 19.13
C ARG A 157 -3.40 -17.29 19.18
N ALA A 158 -3.38 -18.03 20.29
CA ALA A 158 -4.27 -19.18 20.46
C ALA A 158 -5.74 -18.76 20.44
N ALA A 159 -6.10 -17.68 21.16
CA ALA A 159 -7.46 -17.13 21.14
C ALA A 159 -7.89 -16.71 19.72
N LEU A 160 -7.00 -16.13 18.91
CA LEU A 160 -7.30 -15.79 17.51
C LEU A 160 -7.55 -17.05 16.66
N LEU A 161 -6.80 -18.12 16.89
CA LEU A 161 -6.99 -19.38 16.17
C LEU A 161 -8.29 -20.09 16.59
N GLU A 162 -8.69 -19.99 17.85
CA GLU A 162 -10.01 -20.47 18.34
C GLU A 162 -11.14 -19.73 17.65
N GLN A 163 -11.09 -18.40 17.56
CA GLN A 163 -12.05 -17.59 16.79
C GLN A 163 -12.12 -18.03 15.32
N LEU A 164 -10.97 -18.34 14.71
CA LEU A 164 -10.94 -18.81 13.32
C LEU A 164 -11.62 -20.18 13.19
N VAL A 165 -11.46 -21.10 14.15
CA VAL A 165 -12.14 -22.40 14.17
C VAL A 165 -13.65 -22.22 14.25
N GLU A 166 -14.12 -21.35 15.15
CA GLU A 166 -15.56 -21.05 15.32
C GLU A 166 -16.17 -20.46 14.04
N VAL A 167 -15.49 -19.47 13.43
CA VAL A 167 -15.94 -18.87 12.17
C VAL A 167 -15.92 -19.87 11.02
N THR A 168 -14.92 -20.75 10.97
CA THR A 168 -14.83 -21.79 9.95
C THR A 168 -16.00 -22.77 10.07
N ALA A 169 -16.33 -23.18 11.29
CA ALA A 169 -17.50 -24.04 11.56
C ALA A 169 -18.82 -23.33 11.21
N ARG A 170 -18.96 -22.04 11.56
CA ARG A 170 -20.14 -21.23 11.26
C ARG A 170 -20.44 -21.17 9.75
N PHE A 171 -19.43 -21.11 8.92
CA PHE A 171 -19.58 -21.00 7.47
C PHE A 171 -19.24 -22.30 6.72
N ALA A 172 -19.19 -23.46 7.42
CA ALA A 172 -18.78 -24.72 6.81
C ALA A 172 -19.62 -25.08 5.57
N ASP A 173 -20.93 -24.94 5.68
CA ASP A 173 -21.91 -25.28 4.63
C ASP A 173 -22.24 -24.11 3.70
N ALA A 174 -21.65 -22.94 3.92
CA ALA A 174 -21.88 -21.77 3.08
C ALA A 174 -21.07 -21.88 1.78
N GLU A 175 -21.75 -21.85 0.64
CA GLU A 175 -21.10 -21.80 -0.68
C GLU A 175 -20.18 -20.58 -0.80
N GLN A 176 -20.65 -19.44 -0.31
CA GLN A 176 -19.88 -18.19 -0.24
C GLN A 176 -19.89 -17.62 1.18
N VAL A 177 -18.74 -17.17 1.65
CA VAL A 177 -18.65 -16.45 2.93
C VAL A 177 -19.26 -15.06 2.72
N PRO A 178 -20.28 -14.65 3.49
CA PRO A 178 -20.95 -13.38 3.31
C PRO A 178 -20.00 -12.19 3.50
N VAL A 179 -20.29 -11.09 2.83
CA VAL A 179 -19.54 -9.82 2.99
C VAL A 179 -19.77 -9.31 4.41
N PRO A 180 -18.70 -9.06 5.20
CA PRO A 180 -18.87 -8.48 6.53
C PRO A 180 -19.36 -7.03 6.42
N PRO A 181 -20.20 -6.55 7.36
CA PRO A 181 -20.71 -5.18 7.34
C PRO A 181 -19.61 -4.12 7.52
N THR A 182 -18.45 -4.50 8.08
CA THR A 182 -17.30 -3.64 8.28
C THR A 182 -16.29 -3.69 7.12
N TRP A 183 -16.54 -4.51 6.08
CA TRP A 183 -15.67 -4.56 4.93
C TRP A 183 -15.86 -3.32 4.05
N ALA A 184 -14.82 -2.49 3.94
CA ALA A 184 -14.90 -1.19 3.29
C ALA A 184 -13.74 -0.95 2.32
N GLY A 185 -14.00 -0.14 1.29
CA GLY A 185 -13.03 0.38 0.36
C GLY A 185 -12.75 1.87 0.61
N TYR A 186 -11.51 2.26 0.40
CA TYR A 186 -11.04 3.64 0.51
C TYR A 186 -10.23 3.99 -0.72
N VAL A 187 -10.47 5.16 -1.30
CA VAL A 187 -9.68 5.70 -2.40
C VAL A 187 -8.92 6.94 -1.93
N ILE A 188 -7.63 6.99 -2.24
CA ILE A 188 -6.78 8.18 -2.09
C ILE A 188 -6.84 8.92 -3.42
N ALA A 189 -7.53 10.04 -3.48
CA ALA A 189 -7.55 10.93 -4.64
C ALA A 189 -6.27 11.77 -4.64
N PRO A 190 -5.36 11.61 -5.62
CA PRO A 190 -4.05 12.24 -5.54
C PRO A 190 -4.11 13.75 -5.75
N GLU A 191 -3.56 14.50 -4.82
CA GLU A 191 -3.22 15.91 -5.00
C GLU A 191 -1.76 16.08 -5.42
N VAL A 192 -0.92 15.12 -5.01
CA VAL A 192 0.49 15.06 -5.37
C VAL A 192 0.88 13.61 -5.62
N VAL A 193 1.57 13.37 -6.74
CA VAL A 193 2.25 12.11 -7.04
C VAL A 193 3.70 12.43 -7.35
N GLU A 194 4.63 11.75 -6.69
CA GLU A 194 6.06 11.91 -6.92
C GLU A 194 6.68 10.57 -7.28
N PHE A 195 7.33 10.51 -8.42
CA PHE A 195 8.16 9.40 -8.88
C PHE A 195 9.61 9.68 -8.54
N TRP A 196 10.26 8.72 -7.91
CA TRP A 196 11.67 8.77 -7.55
C TRP A 196 12.40 7.59 -8.15
N GLN A 197 13.56 7.85 -8.74
CA GLN A 197 14.43 6.85 -9.34
C GLN A 197 15.86 7.07 -8.86
N GLY A 198 16.47 6.02 -8.27
CA GLY A 198 17.84 6.03 -7.78
C GLY A 198 18.85 6.16 -8.90
N ARG A 199 19.87 6.98 -8.68
CA ARG A 199 21.02 7.21 -9.58
C ARG A 199 22.30 7.31 -8.77
N GLU A 200 23.45 7.07 -9.45
CA GLU A 200 24.77 7.19 -8.86
C GLU A 200 25.04 8.59 -8.30
N GLY A 201 25.93 8.68 -7.33
CA GLY A 201 26.34 9.97 -6.75
C GLY A 201 25.21 10.74 -6.06
N ARG A 202 24.05 10.09 -5.76
CA ARG A 202 22.84 10.71 -5.23
C ARG A 202 22.14 11.68 -6.17
N LEU A 203 22.46 11.67 -7.47
CA LEU A 203 21.81 12.51 -8.48
C LEU A 203 20.48 11.89 -8.96
N HIS A 204 19.62 11.58 -8.00
CA HIS A 204 18.36 10.86 -8.22
C HIS A 204 17.39 11.64 -9.11
N ASN A 205 16.69 10.95 -9.98
CA ASN A 205 15.59 11.54 -10.74
C ASN A 205 14.33 11.62 -9.86
N ARG A 206 13.72 12.80 -9.82
CA ARG A 206 12.49 13.06 -9.09
C ARG A 206 11.55 13.87 -9.96
N ILE A 207 10.39 13.33 -10.27
CA ILE A 207 9.34 14.01 -11.03
C ILE A 207 8.08 14.05 -10.18
N ARG A 208 7.53 15.25 -10.02
CA ARG A 208 6.29 15.48 -9.26
C ARG A 208 5.19 15.95 -10.17
N VAL A 209 4.00 15.36 -9.98
CA VAL A 209 2.73 15.83 -10.55
C VAL A 209 1.91 16.44 -9.43
N SER A 210 1.46 17.68 -9.60
CA SER A 210 0.64 18.41 -8.62
C SER A 210 -0.15 19.51 -9.30
N GLY A 211 -1.47 19.54 -9.10
CA GLY A 211 -2.34 20.58 -9.67
C GLY A 211 -2.23 20.70 -11.20
N GLY A 212 -2.04 19.59 -11.90
CA GLY A 212 -1.87 19.55 -13.36
C GLY A 212 -0.49 19.99 -13.85
N ARG A 213 0.47 20.26 -12.95
CA ARG A 213 1.86 20.58 -13.30
C ARG A 213 2.75 19.37 -13.12
N ILE A 214 3.71 19.22 -14.03
CA ILE A 214 4.78 18.23 -13.94
C ILE A 214 6.07 18.99 -13.71
N GLU A 215 6.80 18.66 -12.65
CA GLU A 215 8.00 19.34 -12.24
C GLU A 215 9.11 18.35 -11.93
N ARG A 216 10.33 18.63 -12.43
CA ARG A 216 11.54 17.93 -11.98
C ARG A 216 12.03 18.58 -10.69
N LEU A 217 12.31 17.75 -9.68
CA LEU A 217 12.86 18.19 -8.40
C LEU A 217 14.34 17.87 -8.31
N GLN A 218 15.07 18.70 -7.55
CA GLN A 218 16.42 18.33 -7.12
C GLN A 218 16.37 17.12 -6.18
N PRO A 219 17.40 16.23 -6.19
CA PRO A 219 17.49 15.05 -5.35
C PRO A 219 17.61 15.38 -3.86
#